data_b514333861904af40dfa0b026236af02
#
_entry.id   b514333861904af40dfa0b026236af02
#
_cell.length_a   1.000
_cell.length_b   1.000
_cell.length_c   1.000
_cell.angle_alpha   90.00
_cell.angle_beta   90.00
_cell.angle_gamma   90.00
#
_symmetry.space_group_name_H-M   'P 1'
#
loop_
_entity.id
_entity.type
_entity.pdbx_description
1 polymer ?
#
loop_
_entity_poly.entity_id
_entity_poly.type
_entity_poly.pdbx_seq_one_letter_code
_entity_poly.pdbx_strand_id
1 'polypeptide(L)'
;MRKLRKSEINRIIKENAALSNEDLLNKYFDIVYHDVLGSQADRMEDAGWEESDIQERREYENYMDCYTDILAGMLEDRGVDPWKDYANSITEDI
;
A
#
# COMPACT_ATOMS: atom_id res chain seq x y z
N MET A 1 10.26 12.72 2.36
CA MET A 1 9.23 11.69 2.58
C MET A 1 8.29 12.16 3.69
N ARG A 2 7.01 12.24 3.40
CA ARG A 2 6.02 12.68 4.37
C ARG A 2 5.74 11.56 5.38
N LYS A 3 5.82 11.89 6.66
CA LYS A 3 5.41 10.97 7.73
C LYS A 3 3.97 11.22 8.09
N LEU A 4 3.20 10.15 8.26
CA LEU A 4 1.82 10.25 8.70
C LEU A 4 1.76 10.66 10.19
N ARG A 5 0.77 11.48 10.51
CA ARG A 5 0.49 11.85 11.89
C ARG A 5 -0.14 10.66 12.62
N LYS A 6 0.02 10.63 13.93
CA LYS A 6 -0.57 9.57 14.76
C LYS A 6 -2.08 9.45 14.56
N SER A 7 -2.78 10.56 14.38
CA SER A 7 -4.23 10.58 14.13
C SER A 7 -4.57 9.93 12.78
N GLU A 8 -3.75 10.15 11.76
CA GLU A 8 -3.93 9.53 10.44
C GLU A 8 -3.69 8.01 10.53
N ILE A 9 -2.64 7.60 11.23
CA ILE A 9 -2.33 6.18 11.45
C ILE A 9 -3.48 5.48 12.18
N ASN A 10 -3.99 6.08 13.25
CA ASN A 10 -5.09 5.53 14.02
C ASN A 10 -6.38 5.42 13.19
N ARG A 11 -6.63 6.40 12.32
CA ARG A 11 -7.76 6.36 11.41
C ARG A 11 -7.66 5.20 10.43
N ILE A 12 -6.48 5.00 9.85
CA ILE A 12 -6.23 3.90 8.91
C ILE A 12 -6.43 2.55 9.60
N ILE A 13 -5.90 2.38 10.79
CA ILE A 13 -6.06 1.15 11.58
C ILE A 13 -7.54 0.89 11.85
N LYS A 14 -8.26 1.91 12.31
CA LYS A 14 -9.69 1.81 12.64
C LYS A 14 -10.53 1.49 11.39
N GLU A 15 -10.22 2.12 10.27
CA GLU A 15 -10.91 1.93 9.00
C GLU A 15 -10.81 0.48 8.51
N ASN A 16 -9.69 -0.18 8.77
CA ASN A 16 -9.41 -1.51 8.28
C ASN A 16 -9.59 -2.61 9.33
N ALA A 17 -9.84 -2.26 10.58
CA ALA A 17 -9.91 -3.23 11.69
C ALA A 17 -11.02 -4.27 11.53
N ALA A 18 -12.10 -3.93 10.83
CA ALA A 18 -13.25 -4.81 10.61
C ALA A 18 -13.06 -5.77 9.44
N LEU A 19 -12.02 -5.59 8.63
CA LEU A 19 -11.77 -6.45 7.47
C LEU A 19 -11.27 -7.84 7.92
N SER A 20 -11.71 -8.89 7.21
CA SER A 20 -11.15 -10.23 7.39
C SER A 20 -9.67 -10.25 6.98
N ASN A 21 -8.96 -11.30 7.38
CA ASN A 21 -7.55 -11.47 6.98
C ASN A 21 -7.42 -11.52 5.45
N GLU A 22 -8.33 -12.21 4.79
CA GLU A 22 -8.35 -12.32 3.33
C GLU A 22 -8.57 -10.96 2.66
N ASP A 23 -9.56 -10.20 3.13
CA ASP A 23 -9.87 -8.88 2.57
C ASP A 23 -8.74 -7.89 2.82
N LEU A 24 -8.15 -7.93 4.01
CA LEU A 24 -7.02 -7.08 4.35
C LEU A 24 -5.80 -7.40 3.49
N LEU A 25 -5.53 -8.69 3.27
CA LEU A 25 -4.44 -9.16 2.42
C LEU A 25 -4.64 -8.74 0.97
N ASN A 26 -5.86 -8.89 0.45
CA ASN A 26 -6.19 -8.48 -0.91
C ASN A 26 -6.04 -6.97 -1.10
N LYS A 27 -6.47 -6.19 -0.13
CA LYS A 27 -6.32 -4.73 -0.14
C LYS A 27 -4.85 -4.33 -0.13
N TYR A 28 -4.04 -4.99 0.70
CA TYR A 28 -2.60 -4.76 0.78
C TYR A 28 -1.93 -4.98 -0.59
N PHE A 29 -2.15 -6.13 -1.22
CA PHE A 29 -1.54 -6.43 -2.51
C PHE A 29 -2.07 -5.55 -3.63
N ASP A 30 -3.34 -5.21 -3.60
CA ASP A 30 -3.92 -4.30 -4.60
C ASP A 30 -3.19 -2.96 -4.61
N ILE A 31 -2.97 -2.38 -3.43
CA ILE A 31 -2.24 -1.12 -3.30
C ILE A 31 -0.77 -1.29 -3.68
N VAL A 32 -0.12 -2.36 -3.22
CA VAL A 32 1.30 -2.63 -3.52
C VAL A 32 1.53 -2.71 -5.02
N TYR A 33 0.70 -3.45 -5.74
CA TYR A 33 0.89 -3.61 -7.18
C TYR A 33 0.54 -2.36 -7.98
N HIS A 34 -0.44 -1.58 -7.54
CA HIS A 34 -0.89 -0.42 -8.30
C HIS A 34 -0.18 0.87 -7.92
N ASP A 35 0.16 1.06 -6.64
CA ASP A 35 0.63 2.34 -6.14
C ASP A 35 2.06 2.34 -5.60
N VAL A 36 2.63 1.18 -5.27
CA VAL A 36 3.96 1.09 -4.65
C VAL A 36 5.02 0.56 -5.61
N LEU A 37 4.75 -0.55 -6.31
CA LEU A 37 5.74 -1.18 -7.19
C LEU A 37 5.92 -0.46 -8.53
N GLY A 38 4.96 0.35 -8.96
CA GLY A 38 5.06 1.10 -10.19
C GLY A 38 4.87 2.59 -9.94
N SER A 39 5.90 3.41 -10.19
CA SER A 39 5.78 4.85 -10.03
C SER A 39 5.16 5.49 -11.28
N GLN A 40 3.93 5.98 -11.15
CA GLN A 40 3.30 6.75 -12.22
C GLN A 40 3.90 8.16 -12.30
N ALA A 41 4.41 8.69 -11.19
CA ALA A 41 5.09 9.99 -11.18
C ALA A 41 6.31 9.97 -12.09
N ASP A 42 7.08 8.90 -12.11
CA ASP A 42 8.23 8.77 -13.01
C ASP A 42 7.80 8.74 -14.48
N ARG A 43 6.69 8.07 -14.80
CA ARG A 43 6.14 8.04 -16.15
C ARG A 43 5.62 9.42 -16.57
N MET A 44 5.02 10.16 -15.65
CA MET A 44 4.56 11.53 -15.90
C MET A 44 5.74 12.45 -16.19
N GLU A 45 6.83 12.31 -15.44
CA GLU A 45 8.05 13.08 -15.67
C GLU A 45 8.62 12.81 -17.06
N ASP A 46 8.72 11.54 -17.47
CA ASP A 46 9.19 11.15 -18.79
C ASP A 46 8.27 11.64 -19.90
N ALA A 47 6.98 11.76 -19.65
CA ALA A 47 5.99 12.24 -20.62
C ALA A 47 5.90 13.76 -20.68
N GLY A 48 6.63 14.48 -19.83
CA GLY A 48 6.67 15.95 -19.84
C GLY A 48 5.49 16.63 -19.17
N TRP A 49 4.86 15.99 -18.19
CA TRP A 49 3.78 16.60 -17.40
C TRP A 49 4.30 17.76 -16.57
N GLU A 50 3.40 18.65 -16.17
CA GLU A 50 3.77 19.78 -15.32
C GLU A 50 4.29 19.30 -13.97
N GLU A 51 5.30 20.02 -13.43
CA GLU A 51 5.95 19.65 -12.17
C GLU A 51 4.97 19.61 -11.00
N SER A 52 3.98 20.51 -10.97
CA SER A 52 2.95 20.51 -9.93
C SER A 52 2.13 19.23 -9.90
N ASP A 53 1.78 18.69 -11.08
CA ASP A 53 1.03 17.44 -11.20
C ASP A 53 1.89 16.24 -10.78
N ILE A 54 3.16 16.24 -11.17
CA ILE A 54 4.11 15.21 -10.80
C ILE A 54 4.30 15.19 -9.28
N GLN A 55 4.44 16.36 -8.66
CA GLN A 55 4.62 16.48 -7.20
C GLN A 55 3.39 15.97 -6.44
N GLU A 56 2.21 16.32 -6.92
CA GLU A 56 0.95 15.84 -6.32
C GLU A 56 0.86 14.32 -6.38
N ARG A 57 1.24 13.72 -7.50
CA ARG A 57 1.26 12.25 -7.64
C ARG A 57 2.31 11.61 -6.73
N ARG A 58 3.50 12.21 -6.58
CA ARG A 58 4.53 11.71 -5.67
C ARG A 58 4.07 11.73 -4.21
N GLU A 59 3.35 12.77 -3.80
CA GLU A 59 2.78 12.85 -2.46
C GLU A 59 1.74 11.75 -2.23
N TYR A 60 0.91 11.48 -3.22
CA TYR A 60 -0.07 10.40 -3.18
C TYR A 60 0.63 9.03 -3.04
N GLU A 61 1.65 8.79 -3.85
CA GLU A 61 2.40 7.53 -3.81
C GLU A 61 3.09 7.33 -2.46
N ASN A 62 3.66 8.38 -1.88
CA ASN A 62 4.25 8.34 -0.54
C ASN A 62 3.20 8.02 0.53
N TYR A 63 2.03 8.62 0.42
CA TYR A 63 0.92 8.32 1.32
C TYR A 63 0.51 6.84 1.24
N MET A 64 0.38 6.30 0.04
CA MET A 64 0.00 4.90 -0.17
C MET A 64 1.08 3.93 0.31
N ASP A 65 2.36 4.30 0.18
CA ASP A 65 3.47 3.52 0.72
C ASP A 65 3.36 3.41 2.25
N CYS A 66 3.11 4.53 2.93
CA CYS A 66 2.87 4.53 4.39
C CYS A 66 1.62 3.74 4.76
N TYR A 67 0.57 3.84 3.94
CA TYR A 67 -0.68 3.09 4.14
C TYR A 67 -0.43 1.58 4.11
N THR A 68 0.33 1.10 3.14
CA THR A 68 0.66 -0.33 3.03
C THR A 68 1.54 -0.81 4.19
N ASP A 69 2.44 0.02 4.70
CA ASP A 69 3.22 -0.32 5.88
C ASP A 69 2.32 -0.56 7.10
N ILE A 70 1.28 0.25 7.24
CA ILE A 70 0.30 0.08 8.33
C ILE A 70 -0.48 -1.22 8.15
N LEU A 71 -0.94 -1.51 6.93
CA LEU A 71 -1.66 -2.76 6.63
C LEU A 71 -0.78 -3.98 6.90
N ALA A 72 0.50 -3.92 6.52
CA ALA A 72 1.45 -4.99 6.79
C ALA A 72 1.60 -5.23 8.29
N GLY A 73 1.71 -4.17 9.09
CA GLY A 73 1.76 -4.27 10.54
C GLY A 73 0.51 -4.90 11.14
N MET A 74 -0.66 -4.55 10.63
CA MET A 74 -1.92 -5.13 11.05
C MET A 74 -2.00 -6.63 10.74
N LEU A 75 -1.54 -7.02 9.55
CA LEU A 75 -1.49 -8.43 9.14
C LEU A 75 -0.53 -9.22 10.03
N GLU A 76 0.65 -8.66 10.31
CA GLU A 76 1.62 -9.29 11.21
C GLU A 76 1.05 -9.50 12.61
N ASP A 77 0.31 -8.51 13.14
CA ASP A 77 -0.35 -8.60 14.44
C ASP A 77 -1.40 -9.71 14.47
N ARG A 78 -1.99 -10.05 13.32
CA ARG A 78 -2.93 -11.15 13.17
C ARG A 78 -2.24 -12.50 12.91
N GLY A 79 -0.91 -12.53 12.86
CA GLY A 79 -0.15 -13.73 12.56
C GLY A 79 -0.11 -14.08 11.08
N VAL A 80 -0.36 -13.12 10.20
CA VAL A 80 -0.36 -13.31 8.75
C VAL A 80 0.90 -12.67 8.17
N ASP A 81 1.69 -13.46 7.45
CA ASP A 81 2.82 -12.95 6.67
C ASP A 81 2.35 -12.77 5.22
N PRO A 82 2.19 -11.52 4.76
CA PRO A 82 1.61 -11.27 3.42
C PRO A 82 2.35 -11.98 2.30
N TRP A 83 3.67 -11.87 2.31
CA TRP A 83 4.49 -12.39 1.21
C TRP A 83 4.56 -13.91 1.21
N LYS A 84 4.62 -14.51 2.39
CA LYS A 84 4.65 -15.97 2.53
C LYS A 84 3.31 -16.58 2.12
N ASP A 85 2.22 -16.01 2.58
CA ASP A 85 0.88 -16.50 2.26
C ASP A 85 0.58 -16.32 0.77
N TYR A 86 1.01 -15.21 0.18
CA TYR A 86 0.88 -14.98 -1.25
C TYR A 86 1.69 -16.00 -2.07
N ALA A 87 2.93 -16.25 -1.68
CA ALA A 87 3.79 -17.23 -2.36
C ALA A 87 3.19 -18.63 -2.28
N ASN A 88 2.64 -19.02 -1.12
CA ASN A 88 2.00 -20.31 -0.95
C ASN A 88 0.74 -20.44 -1.82
N SER A 89 -0.04 -19.37 -1.93
CA SER A 89 -1.24 -19.32 -2.77
C SER A 89 -0.89 -19.53 -4.25
N ILE A 90 0.17 -18.88 -4.73
CA ILE A 90 0.64 -19.04 -6.12
C ILE A 90 1.14 -20.47 -6.35
N THR A 91 1.85 -21.05 -5.39
CA THR A 91 2.44 -22.38 -5.50
C THR A 91 1.37 -23.48 -5.52
N GLU A 92 0.28 -23.28 -4.79
CA GLU A 92 -0.84 -24.23 -4.75
C GLU A 92 -1.57 -24.33 -6.09
N ASP A 93 -1.55 -23.28 -6.89
CA ASP A 93 -2.21 -23.23 -8.19
C ASP A 93 -1.40 -23.88 -9.32
N ILE A 94 -0.18 -24.28 -9.04
CA ILE A 94 0.70 -24.99 -9.97
C ILE A 94 0.61 -26.50 -9.69
#